data_b70dd137ef2aa5d7bc9d8031916eced8
#
_entry.id   b70dd137ef2aa5d7bc9d8031916eced8
#
_cell.length_a   1.000
_cell.length_b   1.000
_cell.length_c   1.000
_cell.angle_alpha   90.00
_cell.angle_beta   90.00
_cell.angle_gamma   90.00
#
_symmetry.space_group_name_H-M   'P 1'
#
loop_
_entity.id
_entity.type
_entity.pdbx_description
1 polymer ?
#
loop_
_entity_poly.entity_id
_entity_poly.type
_entity_poly.pdbx_seq_one_letter_code
_entity_poly.pdbx_strand_id
1 'polypeptide(L)'
;CGNSNARIDAILERFKTPLPRFIGDVTPRVGNIMQSMVRTVTKKSTCAGALELIDQFDVRALPVVDDAGQIEGLVSIFQLGEFFIPKPNESRAMRRVKTCVQSIIDSLNAKVLHAENVDEIEELFVRIGAMDIRSFGGHHKENGLPSDRSIIVVGDRRDIQERCLELGVRLLVITGALEVDKEVIERARECNVSLIVSPYDSATTSWIIRTATHIDGLFEPKVSCFSAEDHISSVKRRIANNNDPLYLVVNDEKQLIGVFSKSDILRPSRTRIALVDHNELGQAVNGASEVQITEILDHHRLGNIPTEQPILFINRPVGSTCSIVADLFKTHKLTPEPNIAGIMMAGIISDTLLLNSPTATPLEGELLDWLSPIAGIEPEALADIMFTAGSVVINSKPAEVISSDCKIYDEGELRFSVSQIEELGFDKFWENEDALGKALEAYRLKEELFFSFLLVTDINSHDSLLVVSANDELRASINYPQRGQSNIYELSGI
;
A
#
# COMPACT_ATOMS: atom_id res chain seq x y z
N CYS A 1 -8.86 -12.92 11.74
CA CYS A 1 -9.00 -14.23 11.05
C CYS A 1 -7.66 -14.94 11.07
N GLY A 2 -7.64 -16.15 11.65
CA GLY A 2 -6.46 -17.02 11.70
C GLY A 2 -6.25 -17.82 10.42
N ASN A 3 -5.29 -18.72 10.46
CA ASN A 3 -5.11 -19.72 9.41
C ASN A 3 -6.27 -20.71 9.44
N SER A 4 -6.53 -21.37 8.30
CA SER A 4 -7.46 -22.49 8.23
C SER A 4 -6.99 -23.63 9.13
N ASN A 5 -7.94 -24.43 9.61
CA ASN A 5 -7.69 -25.69 10.32
C ASN A 5 -8.52 -26.81 9.68
N ALA A 6 -8.27 -28.05 10.08
CA ALA A 6 -8.92 -29.22 9.49
C ALA A 6 -10.47 -29.15 9.55
N ARG A 7 -11.04 -28.59 10.62
CA ARG A 7 -12.49 -28.38 10.75
C ARG A 7 -13.02 -27.40 9.72
N ILE A 8 -12.34 -26.24 9.56
CA ILE A 8 -12.71 -25.23 8.57
C ILE A 8 -12.58 -25.79 7.15
N ASP A 9 -11.49 -26.52 6.86
CA ASP A 9 -11.25 -27.12 5.56
C ASP A 9 -12.34 -28.13 5.20
N ALA A 10 -12.74 -28.98 6.13
CA ALA A 10 -13.82 -29.96 5.93
C ALA A 10 -15.16 -29.28 5.63
N ILE A 11 -15.48 -28.18 6.31
CA ILE A 11 -16.71 -27.40 6.07
C ILE A 11 -16.67 -26.76 4.67
N LEU A 12 -15.57 -26.08 4.34
CA LEU A 12 -15.43 -25.40 3.05
C LEU A 12 -15.44 -26.37 1.88
N GLU A 13 -14.81 -27.54 2.02
CA GLU A 13 -14.85 -28.62 1.03
C GLU A 13 -16.27 -29.18 0.87
N ARG A 14 -16.96 -29.49 1.99
CA ARG A 14 -18.35 -29.99 1.97
C ARG A 14 -19.28 -29.08 1.22
N PHE A 15 -19.15 -27.76 1.38
CA PHE A 15 -19.99 -26.75 0.76
C PHE A 15 -19.37 -26.12 -0.49
N LYS A 16 -18.25 -26.63 -1.00
CA LYS A 16 -17.55 -26.16 -2.20
C LYS A 16 -17.31 -24.64 -2.19
N THR A 17 -16.97 -24.12 -1.04
CA THR A 17 -16.70 -22.68 -0.85
C THR A 17 -15.21 -22.45 -0.75
N PRO A 18 -14.64 -21.48 -1.49
CA PRO A 18 -13.22 -21.21 -1.43
C PRO A 18 -12.82 -20.63 -0.07
N LEU A 19 -11.60 -20.92 0.36
CA LEU A 19 -11.03 -20.31 1.56
C LEU A 19 -10.97 -18.78 1.40
N PRO A 20 -11.46 -17.99 2.36
CA PRO A 20 -11.34 -16.54 2.34
C PRO A 20 -9.88 -16.10 2.29
N ARG A 21 -9.62 -15.01 1.54
CA ARG A 21 -8.27 -14.44 1.49
C ARG A 21 -7.87 -13.91 2.87
N PHE A 22 -6.76 -14.40 3.39
CA PHE A 22 -6.18 -13.88 4.62
C PHE A 22 -5.54 -12.51 4.39
N ILE A 23 -5.89 -11.55 5.24
CA ILE A 23 -5.31 -10.20 5.27
C ILE A 23 -4.81 -9.97 6.70
N GLY A 24 -3.49 -9.94 6.88
CA GLY A 24 -2.86 -9.81 8.20
C GLY A 24 -2.66 -8.36 8.66
N ASP A 25 -2.76 -7.39 7.75
CA ASP A 25 -2.52 -5.97 8.03
C ASP A 25 -3.33 -5.08 7.09
N VAL A 26 -4.05 -4.12 7.64
CA VAL A 26 -4.82 -3.11 6.91
C VAL A 26 -4.31 -1.69 7.19
N THR A 27 -3.18 -1.55 7.86
CA THR A 27 -2.57 -0.25 8.17
C THR A 27 -2.38 0.56 6.90
N PRO A 28 -2.89 1.80 6.84
CA PRO A 28 -2.78 2.63 5.65
C PRO A 28 -1.32 2.96 5.32
N ARG A 29 -0.95 2.74 4.05
CA ARG A 29 0.38 2.99 3.52
C ARG A 29 0.35 4.07 2.45
N VAL A 30 1.50 4.64 2.14
CA VAL A 30 1.66 5.65 1.09
C VAL A 30 1.12 5.14 -0.25
N GLY A 31 1.35 3.87 -0.58
CA GLY A 31 0.82 3.23 -1.78
C GLY A 31 -0.71 3.27 -1.91
N ASN A 32 -1.44 3.38 -0.79
CA ASN A 32 -2.91 3.48 -0.81
C ASN A 32 -3.44 4.87 -1.18
N ILE A 33 -2.61 5.91 -1.06
CA ILE A 33 -2.99 7.31 -1.29
C ILE A 33 -2.23 7.97 -2.43
N MET A 34 -1.10 7.42 -2.85
CA MET A 34 -0.29 7.99 -3.92
C MET A 34 -1.02 8.02 -5.26
N GLN A 35 -0.65 8.98 -6.09
CA GLN A 35 -1.02 9.06 -7.48
C GLN A 35 0.10 8.44 -8.31
N SER A 36 -0.18 7.38 -9.06
CA SER A 36 0.82 6.63 -9.84
C SER A 36 1.04 7.18 -11.24
N MET A 37 0.06 7.90 -11.81
CA MET A 37 0.22 8.57 -13.11
C MET A 37 0.84 9.95 -12.90
N VAL A 38 2.16 9.98 -12.81
CA VAL A 38 2.93 11.21 -12.54
C VAL A 38 3.43 11.83 -13.85
N ARG A 39 3.24 13.14 -14.00
CA ARG A 39 3.91 13.91 -15.05
C ARG A 39 5.27 14.36 -14.54
N THR A 40 6.28 14.14 -15.35
CA THR A 40 7.68 14.44 -15.01
C THR A 40 8.29 15.35 -16.07
N VAL A 41 9.36 16.00 -15.71
CA VAL A 41 10.22 16.77 -16.61
C VAL A 41 11.67 16.33 -16.44
N THR A 42 12.52 16.64 -17.40
CA THR A 42 13.97 16.42 -17.32
C THR A 42 14.70 17.76 -17.22
N LYS A 43 15.96 17.75 -16.86
CA LYS A 43 16.81 18.98 -16.85
C LYS A 43 16.78 19.75 -18.18
N LYS A 44 16.58 19.04 -19.30
CA LYS A 44 16.51 19.63 -20.63
C LYS A 44 15.14 20.21 -20.97
N SER A 45 14.12 19.94 -20.17
CA SER A 45 12.79 20.54 -20.37
C SER A 45 12.89 22.06 -20.22
N THR A 46 12.11 22.78 -21.01
CA THR A 46 12.06 24.26 -20.93
C THR A 46 11.13 24.74 -19.82
N CYS A 47 11.36 25.97 -19.33
CA CYS A 47 10.43 26.61 -18.40
C CYS A 47 9.02 26.69 -18.98
N ALA A 48 8.87 26.99 -20.28
CA ALA A 48 7.58 26.99 -20.98
C ALA A 48 6.90 25.65 -20.90
N GLY A 49 7.59 24.56 -21.28
CA GLY A 49 7.03 23.21 -21.25
C GLY A 49 6.66 22.76 -19.84
N ALA A 50 7.47 23.11 -18.83
CA ALA A 50 7.14 22.80 -17.44
C ALA A 50 5.90 23.58 -16.96
N LEU A 51 5.77 24.87 -17.29
CA LEU A 51 4.58 25.68 -16.97
C LEU A 51 3.33 25.18 -17.69
N GLU A 52 3.44 24.78 -18.95
CA GLU A 52 2.33 24.20 -19.70
C GLU A 52 1.80 22.91 -19.04
N LEU A 53 2.70 22.03 -18.63
CA LEU A 53 2.30 20.81 -17.90
C LEU A 53 1.67 21.16 -16.54
N ILE A 54 2.18 22.13 -15.80
CA ILE A 54 1.62 22.60 -14.54
C ILE A 54 0.19 23.11 -14.75
N ASP A 55 -0.04 23.93 -15.77
CA ASP A 55 -1.35 24.50 -16.10
C ASP A 55 -2.32 23.41 -16.61
N GLN A 56 -1.90 22.60 -17.57
CA GLN A 56 -2.73 21.55 -18.17
C GLN A 56 -3.24 20.53 -17.15
N PHE A 57 -2.42 20.16 -16.16
CA PHE A 57 -2.74 19.13 -15.20
C PHE A 57 -3.13 19.67 -13.82
N ASP A 58 -3.25 21.00 -13.67
CA ASP A 58 -3.59 21.68 -12.41
C ASP A 58 -2.73 21.22 -11.23
N VAL A 59 -1.42 21.08 -11.47
CA VAL A 59 -0.45 20.68 -10.44
C VAL A 59 0.41 21.86 -10.01
N ARG A 60 1.02 21.81 -8.82
CA ARG A 60 1.83 22.91 -8.28
C ARG A 60 3.33 22.70 -8.48
N ALA A 61 3.73 21.48 -8.78
CA ALA A 61 5.11 21.08 -8.95
C ALA A 61 5.21 19.82 -9.80
N LEU A 62 6.35 19.63 -10.44
CA LEU A 62 6.68 18.47 -11.26
C LEU A 62 7.99 17.84 -10.78
N PRO A 63 8.06 16.52 -10.63
CA PRO A 63 9.31 15.83 -10.40
C PRO A 63 10.25 15.99 -11.61
N VAL A 64 11.51 16.23 -11.32
CA VAL A 64 12.59 16.24 -12.30
C VAL A 64 13.28 14.88 -12.23
N VAL A 65 13.32 14.18 -13.37
CA VAL A 65 13.91 12.84 -13.48
C VAL A 65 14.96 12.79 -14.58
N ASP A 66 15.89 11.86 -14.47
CA ASP A 66 16.82 11.53 -15.53
C ASP A 66 16.22 10.55 -16.56
N ASP A 67 17.02 10.17 -17.57
CA ASP A 67 16.60 9.24 -18.63
C ASP A 67 16.34 7.81 -18.11
N ALA A 68 16.79 7.46 -16.91
CA ALA A 68 16.54 6.18 -16.25
C ALA A 68 15.32 6.24 -15.30
N GLY A 69 14.67 7.41 -15.18
CA GLY A 69 13.53 7.63 -14.28
C GLY A 69 13.93 7.87 -12.82
N GLN A 70 15.22 8.07 -12.54
CA GLN A 70 15.70 8.40 -11.21
C GLN A 70 15.43 9.87 -10.88
N ILE A 71 15.12 10.15 -9.62
CA ILE A 71 14.78 11.50 -9.17
C ILE A 71 16.03 12.36 -9.09
N GLU A 72 16.00 13.52 -9.75
CA GLU A 72 16.99 14.57 -9.66
C GLU A 72 16.51 15.74 -8.80
N GLY A 73 15.21 15.96 -8.66
CA GLY A 73 14.65 17.03 -7.85
C GLY A 73 13.17 17.29 -8.09
N LEU A 74 12.74 18.50 -7.70
CA LEU A 74 11.37 18.98 -7.84
C LEU A 74 11.39 20.42 -8.37
N VAL A 75 10.64 20.71 -9.42
CA VAL A 75 10.42 22.07 -9.90
C VAL A 75 8.99 22.50 -9.59
N SER A 76 8.84 23.64 -8.91
CA SER A 76 7.56 24.22 -8.54
C SER A 76 7.22 25.46 -9.35
N ILE A 77 5.95 25.80 -9.39
CA ILE A 77 5.48 27.07 -10.01
C ILE A 77 6.15 28.30 -9.37
N PHE A 78 6.51 28.25 -8.09
CA PHE A 78 7.19 29.35 -7.40
C PHE A 78 8.62 29.55 -7.91
N GLN A 79 9.37 28.47 -8.10
CA GLN A 79 10.74 28.51 -8.63
C GLN A 79 10.74 29.00 -10.07
N LEU A 80 9.82 28.51 -10.91
CA LEU A 80 9.64 29.02 -12.27
C LEU A 80 9.17 30.48 -12.27
N GLY A 81 8.26 30.85 -11.37
CA GLY A 81 7.79 32.24 -11.21
C GLY A 81 8.91 33.17 -10.81
N GLU A 82 9.80 32.81 -9.91
CA GLU A 82 10.93 33.62 -9.48
C GLU A 82 11.87 33.98 -10.66
N PHE A 83 12.06 33.05 -11.60
CA PHE A 83 12.85 33.25 -12.81
C PHE A 83 12.30 34.43 -13.67
N PHE A 84 10.98 34.63 -13.66
CA PHE A 84 10.33 35.70 -14.44
C PHE A 84 10.18 37.03 -13.70
N ILE A 85 10.45 37.06 -12.39
CA ILE A 85 10.38 38.31 -11.61
C ILE A 85 11.53 39.23 -12.02
N PRO A 86 11.25 40.48 -12.47
CA PRO A 86 12.30 41.41 -12.82
C PRO A 86 13.22 41.75 -11.64
N LYS A 87 14.53 41.63 -11.85
CA LYS A 87 15.58 42.05 -10.90
C LYS A 87 16.30 43.29 -11.46
N PRO A 88 15.80 44.51 -11.22
CA PRO A 88 16.31 45.73 -11.88
C PRO A 88 17.84 45.96 -11.71
N ASN A 89 18.38 45.53 -10.59
CA ASN A 89 19.81 45.66 -10.28
C ASN A 89 20.68 44.61 -11.00
N GLU A 90 20.07 43.63 -11.64
CA GLU A 90 20.73 42.54 -12.34
C GLU A 90 20.32 42.47 -13.81
N SER A 91 20.45 43.57 -14.53
CA SER A 91 20.00 43.70 -15.94
C SER A 91 20.63 42.66 -16.88
N ARG A 92 21.84 42.15 -16.57
CA ARG A 92 22.48 41.02 -17.29
C ARG A 92 21.77 39.71 -17.05
N ALA A 93 21.42 39.39 -15.79
CA ALA A 93 20.71 38.18 -15.43
C ALA A 93 19.35 38.07 -16.12
N MET A 94 18.65 39.20 -16.28
CA MET A 94 17.37 39.27 -17.00
C MET A 94 17.44 38.90 -18.48
N ARG A 95 18.63 38.99 -19.10
CA ARG A 95 18.85 38.66 -20.52
C ARG A 95 19.42 37.25 -20.73
N ARG A 96 19.86 36.62 -19.69
CA ARG A 96 20.51 35.32 -19.72
C ARG A 96 19.47 34.24 -19.92
N VAL A 97 19.75 33.28 -20.83
CA VAL A 97 19.01 32.06 -21.06
C VAL A 97 20.01 30.92 -21.18
N LYS A 98 19.77 29.82 -20.46
CA LYS A 98 20.53 28.58 -20.53
C LYS A 98 19.69 27.59 -21.35
N THR A 99 20.04 27.41 -22.63
CA THR A 99 19.23 26.67 -23.58
C THR A 99 20.06 26.21 -24.78
N CYS A 100 19.47 25.47 -25.70
CA CYS A 100 20.03 25.16 -26.99
C CYS A 100 19.21 25.84 -28.11
N VAL A 101 19.78 25.99 -29.29
CA VAL A 101 19.12 26.62 -30.45
C VAL A 101 17.88 25.84 -30.84
N GLN A 102 17.89 24.50 -30.77
CA GLN A 102 16.72 23.66 -31.05
C GLN A 102 15.54 23.97 -30.15
N SER A 103 15.76 24.13 -28.84
CA SER A 103 14.69 24.49 -27.89
C SER A 103 14.08 25.87 -28.21
N ILE A 104 14.88 26.80 -28.73
CA ILE A 104 14.37 28.11 -29.18
C ILE A 104 13.52 27.95 -30.43
N ILE A 105 14.00 27.16 -31.42
CA ILE A 105 13.28 26.87 -32.67
C ILE A 105 11.91 26.27 -32.35
N ASP A 106 11.89 25.25 -31.49
CA ASP A 106 10.67 24.54 -31.10
C ASP A 106 9.70 25.44 -30.35
N SER A 107 10.20 26.22 -29.36
CA SER A 107 9.36 27.15 -28.59
C SER A 107 8.74 28.26 -29.42
N LEU A 108 9.47 28.76 -30.44
CA LEU A 108 8.99 29.76 -31.36
C LEU A 108 8.17 29.21 -32.53
N ASN A 109 8.16 27.89 -32.73
CA ASN A 109 7.71 27.27 -33.99
C ASN A 109 8.33 27.99 -35.20
N ALA A 110 9.65 28.26 -35.14
CA ALA A 110 10.37 29.10 -36.04
C ALA A 110 10.72 28.38 -37.36
N LYS A 111 10.69 29.17 -38.46
CA LYS A 111 11.24 28.69 -39.75
C LYS A 111 12.76 28.79 -39.73
N VAL A 112 13.44 27.66 -39.89
CA VAL A 112 14.90 27.57 -39.96
C VAL A 112 15.38 27.93 -41.37
N LEU A 113 16.28 28.91 -41.49
CA LEU A 113 16.94 29.26 -42.76
C LEU A 113 18.39 28.75 -42.78
N HIS A 114 19.07 28.78 -41.64
CA HIS A 114 20.37 28.20 -41.37
C HIS A 114 20.55 27.98 -39.86
N ALA A 115 21.05 26.79 -39.45
CA ALA A 115 21.33 26.56 -38.02
C ALA A 115 22.48 25.53 -37.89
N GLU A 116 23.35 25.77 -36.93
CA GLU A 116 24.48 24.92 -36.56
C GLU A 116 24.53 24.65 -35.10
N ASN A 117 25.06 23.47 -34.72
CA ASN A 117 25.24 23.05 -33.34
C ASN A 117 23.97 23.25 -32.50
N VAL A 118 22.82 22.85 -33.06
CA VAL A 118 21.49 23.19 -32.53
C VAL A 118 21.20 22.57 -31.16
N ASP A 119 21.81 21.44 -30.81
CA ASP A 119 21.57 20.70 -29.56
C ASP A 119 22.53 21.07 -28.44
N GLU A 120 23.52 21.93 -28.70
CA GLU A 120 24.47 22.38 -27.69
C GLU A 120 23.82 23.29 -26.67
N ILE A 121 23.90 22.93 -25.38
CA ILE A 121 23.36 23.75 -24.29
C ILE A 121 24.35 24.84 -23.94
N GLU A 122 23.95 26.07 -24.15
CA GLU A 122 24.79 27.26 -24.00
C GLU A 122 24.14 28.29 -23.05
N GLU A 123 24.96 29.09 -22.43
CA GLU A 123 24.51 30.29 -21.72
C GLU A 123 24.50 31.46 -22.71
N LEU A 124 23.34 31.89 -23.14
CA LEU A 124 23.11 32.91 -24.17
C LEU A 124 22.46 34.16 -23.61
N PHE A 125 22.55 35.25 -24.34
CA PHE A 125 22.02 36.57 -23.95
C PHE A 125 21.06 37.12 -25.01
N VAL A 126 19.79 37.26 -24.67
CA VAL A 126 18.76 37.78 -25.58
C VAL A 126 18.78 39.31 -25.61
N ARG A 127 18.78 39.89 -26.82
CA ARG A 127 18.76 41.33 -27.06
C ARG A 127 17.87 41.67 -28.25
N ILE A 128 17.21 42.82 -28.18
CA ILE A 128 16.41 43.34 -29.29
C ILE A 128 17.25 44.38 -30.04
N GLY A 129 17.38 44.20 -31.35
CA GLY A 129 18.10 45.08 -32.26
C GLY A 129 17.29 46.33 -32.65
N ALA A 130 16.82 47.09 -31.67
CA ALA A 130 15.97 48.28 -31.88
C ALA A 130 16.76 49.58 -32.00
N MET A 131 18.04 49.61 -31.58
CA MET A 131 18.86 50.80 -31.57
C MET A 131 19.40 51.16 -32.96
N ASP A 132 19.83 52.44 -33.15
CA ASP A 132 20.64 52.82 -34.30
C ASP A 132 21.93 51.97 -34.38
N ILE A 133 22.40 51.69 -35.61
CA ILE A 133 23.55 50.80 -35.85
C ILE A 133 24.83 51.27 -35.11
N ARG A 134 25.05 52.62 -34.98
CA ARG A 134 26.17 53.17 -34.27
C ARG A 134 26.09 52.92 -32.76
N SER A 135 24.92 53.10 -32.19
CA SER A 135 24.65 52.82 -30.79
C SER A 135 24.68 51.32 -30.50
N PHE A 136 24.21 50.47 -31.41
CA PHE A 136 24.23 49.02 -31.30
C PHE A 136 25.66 48.48 -31.18
N GLY A 137 26.58 48.96 -32.03
CA GLY A 137 27.99 48.58 -32.01
C GLY A 137 28.76 49.08 -30.78
N GLY A 138 28.49 50.32 -30.32
CA GLY A 138 29.05 50.91 -29.11
C GLY A 138 28.61 50.18 -27.83
N HIS A 139 27.33 49.99 -27.68
CA HIS A 139 26.72 49.33 -26.53
C HIS A 139 27.13 47.83 -26.41
N HIS A 140 27.49 47.21 -27.53
CA HIS A 140 28.01 45.86 -27.52
C HIS A 140 29.39 45.77 -26.84
N LYS A 141 30.28 46.74 -27.07
CA LYS A 141 31.61 46.83 -26.43
C LYS A 141 31.53 47.24 -24.96
N GLU A 142 30.65 48.16 -24.60
CA GLU A 142 30.52 48.70 -23.23
C GLU A 142 29.91 47.68 -22.24
N ASN A 143 28.94 46.86 -22.68
CA ASN A 143 28.29 45.88 -21.82
C ASN A 143 29.08 44.60 -21.63
N GLY A 144 30.20 44.36 -22.36
CA GLY A 144 31.09 43.21 -22.22
C GLY A 144 30.37 41.87 -22.43
N LEU A 145 29.28 41.83 -23.23
CA LEU A 145 28.61 40.59 -23.60
C LEU A 145 29.27 40.03 -24.85
N PRO A 146 29.66 38.75 -24.86
CA PRO A 146 30.31 38.14 -26.02
C PRO A 146 29.33 38.00 -27.18
N SER A 147 29.79 38.33 -28.41
CA SER A 147 28.95 38.28 -29.63
C SER A 147 28.50 36.83 -29.91
N ASP A 148 29.44 35.92 -29.81
CA ASP A 148 29.26 34.46 -30.02
C ASP A 148 28.26 33.81 -29.05
N ARG A 149 27.84 34.51 -27.99
CA ARG A 149 26.78 34.07 -27.04
C ARG A 149 25.55 34.99 -27.10
N SER A 150 25.44 35.83 -28.10
CA SER A 150 24.30 36.74 -28.23
C SER A 150 23.22 36.21 -29.16
N ILE A 151 21.97 36.27 -28.71
CA ILE A 151 20.76 36.11 -29.52
C ILE A 151 20.23 37.49 -29.85
N ILE A 152 20.16 37.83 -31.12
CA ILE A 152 19.66 39.13 -31.55
C ILE A 152 18.30 38.96 -32.21
N VAL A 153 17.29 39.63 -31.67
CA VAL A 153 15.91 39.65 -32.18
C VAL A 153 15.74 40.98 -32.96
N VAL A 154 15.45 40.90 -34.25
CA VAL A 154 15.31 42.05 -35.12
C VAL A 154 14.24 41.80 -36.19
N GLY A 155 13.61 42.87 -36.67
CA GLY A 155 12.68 42.77 -37.79
C GLY A 155 13.38 42.95 -39.16
N ASP A 156 12.85 43.84 -40.01
CA ASP A 156 13.28 44.14 -41.38
C ASP A 156 14.50 45.07 -41.50
N ARG A 157 15.12 45.42 -40.38
CA ARG A 157 16.30 46.30 -40.38
C ARG A 157 17.55 45.58 -40.92
N ARG A 158 17.74 45.66 -42.23
CA ARG A 158 18.86 45.02 -42.93
C ARG A 158 20.23 45.48 -42.40
N ASP A 159 20.37 46.78 -42.04
CA ASP A 159 21.60 47.30 -41.46
C ASP A 159 22.03 46.60 -40.15
N ILE A 160 21.08 46.24 -39.32
CA ILE A 160 21.32 45.49 -38.08
C ILE A 160 21.54 44.03 -38.38
N GLN A 161 20.82 43.43 -39.33
CA GLN A 161 21.01 42.03 -39.74
C GLN A 161 22.46 41.81 -40.24
N GLU A 162 22.93 42.64 -41.17
CA GLU A 162 24.31 42.57 -41.67
C GLU A 162 25.33 42.79 -40.57
N ARG A 163 25.11 43.74 -39.67
CA ARG A 163 26.01 43.96 -38.55
C ARG A 163 26.09 42.80 -37.57
N CYS A 164 24.99 42.05 -37.36
CA CYS A 164 24.97 40.85 -36.54
C CYS A 164 25.84 39.75 -37.17
N LEU A 165 25.76 39.56 -38.48
CA LEU A 165 26.59 38.60 -39.20
C LEU A 165 28.08 38.94 -39.11
N GLU A 166 28.45 40.22 -39.27
CA GLU A 166 29.83 40.68 -39.09
C GLU A 166 30.37 40.48 -37.67
N LEU A 167 29.51 40.57 -36.65
CA LEU A 167 29.86 40.40 -35.27
C LEU A 167 29.92 38.91 -34.88
N GLY A 168 29.45 37.99 -35.72
CA GLY A 168 29.41 36.55 -35.44
C GLY A 168 28.51 36.23 -34.26
N VAL A 169 27.27 36.71 -34.27
CA VAL A 169 26.32 36.38 -33.18
C VAL A 169 25.93 34.90 -33.22
N ARG A 170 25.59 34.33 -32.08
CA ARG A 170 25.22 32.93 -32.02
C ARG A 170 23.90 32.62 -32.78
N LEU A 171 22.93 33.48 -32.64
CA LEU A 171 21.62 33.32 -33.27
C LEU A 171 21.04 34.69 -33.67
N LEU A 172 20.64 34.80 -34.92
CA LEU A 172 19.88 35.92 -35.45
C LEU A 172 18.42 35.49 -35.67
N VAL A 173 17.47 36.17 -35.06
CA VAL A 173 16.04 35.87 -35.13
C VAL A 173 15.33 37.02 -35.84
N ILE A 174 14.79 36.75 -37.02
CA ILE A 174 13.96 37.69 -37.77
C ILE A 174 12.50 37.54 -37.33
N THR A 175 11.81 38.62 -37.00
CA THR A 175 10.47 38.61 -36.41
C THR A 175 9.37 38.91 -37.42
N GLY A 176 8.10 38.61 -37.09
CA GLY A 176 6.93 38.99 -37.88
C GLY A 176 6.73 38.14 -39.15
N ALA A 177 7.26 36.92 -39.20
CA ALA A 177 7.22 36.07 -40.37
C ALA A 177 7.79 36.73 -41.68
N LEU A 178 8.68 37.72 -41.51
CA LEU A 178 9.23 38.49 -42.62
C LEU A 178 10.11 37.64 -43.52
N GLU A 179 10.10 37.95 -44.83
CA GLU A 179 11.02 37.32 -45.77
C GLU A 179 12.44 37.88 -45.56
N VAL A 180 13.42 37.00 -45.71
CA VAL A 180 14.83 37.32 -45.56
C VAL A 180 15.51 37.23 -46.95
N ASP A 181 16.28 38.26 -47.29
CA ASP A 181 17.01 38.34 -48.55
C ASP A 181 17.99 37.15 -48.67
N LYS A 182 18.10 36.58 -49.88
CA LYS A 182 19.00 35.44 -50.18
C LYS A 182 20.44 35.75 -49.79
N GLU A 183 20.90 36.99 -50.04
CA GLU A 183 22.26 37.44 -49.69
C GLU A 183 22.53 37.38 -48.19
N VAL A 184 21.53 37.70 -47.35
CA VAL A 184 21.64 37.59 -45.90
C VAL A 184 21.74 36.12 -45.46
N ILE A 185 20.98 35.23 -46.11
CA ILE A 185 21.00 33.78 -45.84
C ILE A 185 22.37 33.16 -46.23
N GLU A 186 22.90 33.53 -47.38
CA GLU A 186 24.22 33.05 -47.86
C GLU A 186 25.34 33.53 -46.91
N ARG A 187 25.29 34.82 -46.54
CA ARG A 187 26.25 35.39 -45.61
C ARG A 187 26.16 34.82 -44.18
N ALA A 188 24.94 34.45 -43.73
CA ALA A 188 24.78 33.75 -42.45
C ALA A 188 25.48 32.40 -42.42
N ARG A 189 25.43 31.65 -43.55
CA ARG A 189 26.17 30.42 -43.74
C ARG A 189 27.68 30.60 -43.75
N GLU A 190 28.15 31.62 -44.46
CA GLU A 190 29.59 31.95 -44.53
C GLU A 190 30.17 32.35 -43.15
N CYS A 191 29.37 33.05 -42.35
CA CYS A 191 29.77 33.50 -40.99
C CYS A 191 29.48 32.50 -39.92
N ASN A 192 28.89 31.31 -40.20
CA ASN A 192 28.44 30.33 -39.23
C ASN A 192 27.49 30.89 -38.15
N VAL A 193 26.58 31.77 -38.58
CA VAL A 193 25.56 32.36 -37.73
C VAL A 193 24.22 31.69 -37.94
N SER A 194 23.64 31.13 -36.91
CA SER A 194 22.31 30.54 -36.97
C SER A 194 21.26 31.64 -37.26
N LEU A 195 20.37 31.38 -38.25
CA LEU A 195 19.37 32.34 -38.76
C LEU A 195 18.01 31.63 -38.80
N ILE A 196 17.06 32.18 -38.04
CA ILE A 196 15.68 31.65 -37.99
C ILE A 196 14.66 32.82 -38.13
N VAL A 197 13.43 32.48 -38.52
CA VAL A 197 12.33 33.42 -38.62
C VAL A 197 11.24 33.03 -37.63
N SER A 198 10.93 33.98 -36.73
CA SER A 198 9.82 33.87 -35.78
C SER A 198 8.51 34.41 -36.40
N PRO A 199 7.39 33.76 -36.21
CA PRO A 199 6.08 34.25 -36.65
C PRO A 199 5.58 35.44 -35.80
N TYR A 200 6.16 35.70 -34.64
CA TYR A 200 5.74 36.69 -33.66
C TYR A 200 6.49 38.01 -33.82
N ASP A 201 5.95 39.06 -33.19
CA ASP A 201 6.66 40.35 -33.06
C ASP A 201 7.89 40.24 -32.16
N SER A 202 8.72 41.29 -32.13
CA SER A 202 10.01 41.28 -31.42
C SER A 202 9.87 41.12 -29.89
N ALA A 203 8.82 41.70 -29.31
CA ALA A 203 8.60 41.62 -27.85
C ALA A 203 8.17 40.19 -27.46
N THR A 204 7.19 39.64 -28.16
CA THR A 204 6.71 38.26 -27.97
C THR A 204 7.82 37.24 -28.23
N THR A 205 8.59 37.41 -29.33
CA THR A 205 9.73 36.57 -29.66
C THR A 205 10.76 36.54 -28.51
N SER A 206 11.16 37.74 -28.03
CA SER A 206 12.12 37.83 -26.94
C SER A 206 11.62 37.16 -25.64
N TRP A 207 10.33 37.29 -25.37
CA TRP A 207 9.70 36.62 -24.21
C TRP A 207 9.72 35.10 -24.35
N ILE A 208 9.31 34.55 -25.49
CA ILE A 208 9.31 33.13 -25.76
C ILE A 208 10.73 32.53 -25.67
N ILE A 209 11.74 33.24 -26.24
CA ILE A 209 13.14 32.82 -26.12
C ILE A 209 13.55 32.69 -24.64
N ARG A 210 13.13 33.63 -23.78
CA ARG A 210 13.43 33.52 -22.34
C ARG A 210 12.77 32.30 -21.70
N THR A 211 11.54 31.97 -22.08
CA THR A 211 10.84 30.78 -21.57
C THR A 211 11.38 29.48 -22.11
N ALA A 212 12.19 29.51 -23.19
CA ALA A 212 12.93 28.37 -23.70
C ALA A 212 14.16 28.00 -22.84
N THR A 213 14.40 28.72 -21.74
CA THR A 213 15.44 28.36 -20.75
C THR A 213 15.14 26.97 -20.19
N HIS A 214 16.17 26.12 -20.14
CA HIS A 214 16.07 24.82 -19.51
C HIS A 214 15.95 24.95 -17.99
N ILE A 215 15.23 24.04 -17.37
CA ILE A 215 15.00 24.06 -15.91
C ILE A 215 16.21 23.64 -15.11
N ASP A 216 17.33 23.23 -15.77
CA ASP A 216 18.57 22.88 -15.11
C ASP A 216 19.10 24.05 -14.25
N GLY A 217 19.22 23.80 -12.94
CA GLY A 217 19.58 24.82 -11.95
C GLY A 217 18.40 25.67 -11.43
N LEU A 218 17.16 25.40 -11.89
CA LEU A 218 15.93 26.09 -11.44
C LEU A 218 15.05 25.20 -10.56
N PHE A 219 15.46 23.98 -10.25
CA PHE A 219 14.70 23.04 -9.42
C PHE A 219 15.40 22.79 -8.07
N GLU A 220 14.65 22.34 -7.07
CA GLU A 220 15.17 21.96 -5.77
C GLU A 220 15.69 20.51 -5.83
N PRO A 221 17.01 20.28 -5.62
CA PRO A 221 17.58 18.95 -5.69
C PRO A 221 17.34 18.11 -4.41
N LYS A 222 17.05 18.79 -3.29
CA LYS A 222 16.78 18.11 -2.01
C LYS A 222 15.30 17.92 -1.84
N VAL A 223 14.83 16.73 -2.11
CA VAL A 223 13.40 16.38 -2.05
C VAL A 223 13.14 15.25 -1.07
N SER A 224 11.96 15.27 -0.46
CA SER A 224 11.53 14.22 0.45
C SER A 224 10.99 13.03 -0.35
N CYS A 225 11.68 11.89 -0.24
CA CYS A 225 11.28 10.63 -0.86
C CYS A 225 10.73 9.66 0.20
N PHE A 226 9.76 8.85 -0.22
CA PHE A 226 9.06 7.86 0.58
C PHE A 226 8.93 6.55 -0.20
N SER A 227 8.75 5.44 0.52
CA SER A 227 8.37 4.16 -0.07
C SER A 227 6.84 4.04 -0.13
N ALA A 228 6.33 3.28 -1.10
CA ALA A 228 4.91 2.92 -1.13
C ALA A 228 4.47 2.14 0.12
N GLU A 229 5.41 1.44 0.76
CA GLU A 229 5.22 0.65 1.98
C GLU A 229 5.29 1.48 3.28
N ASP A 230 5.67 2.76 3.23
CA ASP A 230 5.73 3.61 4.41
C ASP A 230 4.33 3.80 5.02
N HIS A 231 4.21 3.63 6.34
CA HIS A 231 2.97 3.85 7.09
C HIS A 231 2.61 5.33 7.12
N ILE A 232 1.34 5.65 6.85
CA ILE A 232 0.83 7.05 6.83
C ILE A 232 1.08 7.75 8.16
N SER A 233 0.92 7.08 9.29
CA SER A 233 1.19 7.62 10.63
C SER A 233 2.65 8.06 10.82
N SER A 234 3.60 7.31 10.27
CA SER A 234 5.02 7.66 10.27
C SER A 234 5.31 8.85 9.35
N VAL A 235 4.73 8.83 8.15
CA VAL A 235 4.88 9.91 7.16
C VAL A 235 4.33 11.22 7.69
N LYS A 236 3.15 11.24 8.32
CA LYS A 236 2.57 12.42 8.97
C LYS A 236 3.56 13.12 9.90
N ARG A 237 4.28 12.35 10.73
CA ARG A 237 5.29 12.90 11.65
C ARG A 237 6.50 13.47 10.92
N ARG A 238 6.98 12.80 9.87
CA ARG A 238 8.14 13.24 9.07
C ARG A 238 7.89 14.55 8.33
N ILE A 239 6.67 14.75 7.81
CA ILE A 239 6.33 15.93 7.00
C ILE A 239 5.64 17.05 7.79
N ALA A 240 5.44 16.89 9.10
CA ALA A 240 4.72 17.87 9.93
C ALA A 240 5.30 19.29 9.77
N ASN A 241 6.62 19.41 9.78
CA ASN A 241 7.36 20.67 9.67
C ASN A 241 7.92 20.94 8.27
N ASN A 242 7.57 20.14 7.27
CA ASN A 242 8.02 20.27 5.89
C ASN A 242 6.88 20.89 5.06
N ASN A 243 7.22 21.88 4.20
CA ASN A 243 6.26 22.58 3.34
C ASN A 243 6.47 22.27 1.85
N ASP A 244 7.04 21.13 1.51
CA ASP A 244 7.17 20.71 0.12
C ASP A 244 5.78 20.67 -0.54
N PRO A 245 5.65 21.19 -1.76
CA PRO A 245 4.37 21.19 -2.47
C PRO A 245 3.93 19.77 -2.87
N LEU A 246 4.88 18.84 -2.97
CA LEU A 246 4.70 17.47 -3.42
C LEU A 246 5.76 16.56 -2.77
N TYR A 247 5.38 15.35 -2.41
CA TYR A 247 6.25 14.31 -1.88
C TYR A 247 6.38 13.18 -2.89
N LEU A 248 7.59 12.68 -3.09
CA LEU A 248 7.90 11.70 -4.12
C LEU A 248 7.89 10.29 -3.54
N VAL A 249 7.35 9.34 -4.31
CA VAL A 249 7.33 7.93 -3.95
C VAL A 249 8.24 7.15 -4.89
N VAL A 250 9.17 6.38 -4.32
CA VAL A 250 10.19 5.64 -5.06
C VAL A 250 10.10 4.15 -4.80
N ASN A 251 10.57 3.37 -5.77
CA ASN A 251 10.85 1.95 -5.61
C ASN A 251 12.26 1.71 -5.00
N ASP A 252 12.64 0.46 -4.87
CA ASP A 252 13.94 0.06 -4.31
C ASP A 252 15.13 0.52 -5.19
N GLU A 253 14.90 0.68 -6.50
CA GLU A 253 15.87 1.20 -7.47
C GLU A 253 15.93 2.74 -7.50
N LYS A 254 15.22 3.41 -6.59
CA LYS A 254 15.08 4.88 -6.50
C LYS A 254 14.39 5.54 -7.70
N GLN A 255 13.64 4.78 -8.48
CA GLN A 255 12.84 5.32 -9.58
C GLN A 255 11.51 5.85 -9.04
N LEU A 256 11.02 6.92 -9.65
CA LEU A 256 9.73 7.52 -9.32
C LEU A 256 8.57 6.61 -9.71
N ILE A 257 7.76 6.20 -8.73
CA ILE A 257 6.56 5.37 -8.94
C ILE A 257 5.26 6.08 -8.60
N GLY A 258 5.33 7.21 -7.91
CA GLY A 258 4.15 7.96 -7.52
C GLY A 258 4.48 9.26 -6.82
N VAL A 259 3.44 10.03 -6.53
CA VAL A 259 3.52 11.26 -5.75
C VAL A 259 2.32 11.39 -4.83
N PHE A 260 2.45 12.15 -3.76
CA PHE A 260 1.35 12.54 -2.89
C PHE A 260 1.58 13.94 -2.30
N SER A 261 0.52 14.59 -1.85
CA SER A 261 0.53 15.88 -1.18
C SER A 261 0.07 15.76 0.28
N LYS A 262 0.24 16.83 1.07
CA LYS A 262 -0.34 16.87 2.43
C LYS A 262 -1.84 16.65 2.45
N SER A 263 -2.57 17.11 1.43
CA SER A 263 -4.02 16.92 1.33
C SER A 263 -4.41 15.47 1.10
N ASP A 264 -3.58 14.68 0.42
CA ASP A 264 -3.86 13.25 0.20
C ASP A 264 -3.76 12.46 1.50
N ILE A 265 -2.82 12.82 2.39
CA ILE A 265 -2.69 12.21 3.72
C ILE A 265 -3.87 12.54 4.65
N LEU A 266 -4.50 13.69 4.47
CA LEU A 266 -5.64 14.10 5.28
C LEU A 266 -6.95 13.46 4.84
N ARG A 267 -6.99 12.84 3.67
CA ARG A 267 -8.18 12.10 3.22
C ARG A 267 -8.35 10.83 4.06
N PRO A 268 -9.60 10.48 4.43
CA PRO A 268 -9.88 9.21 5.08
C PRO A 268 -9.36 8.03 4.27
N SER A 269 -8.87 7.00 4.96
CA SER A 269 -8.49 5.75 4.30
C SER A 269 -9.65 5.23 3.45
N ARG A 270 -9.35 4.74 2.25
CA ARG A 270 -10.34 4.07 1.40
C ARG A 270 -10.69 2.68 1.90
N THR A 271 -9.83 2.11 2.75
CA THR A 271 -10.06 0.80 3.36
C THR A 271 -11.18 0.92 4.39
N ARG A 272 -12.17 0.06 4.27
CA ARG A 272 -13.29 -0.08 5.18
C ARG A 272 -13.31 -1.49 5.70
N ILE A 273 -13.61 -1.67 6.97
CA ILE A 273 -13.73 -2.99 7.60
C ILE A 273 -15.07 -3.11 8.33
N ALA A 274 -15.64 -4.30 8.30
CA ALA A 274 -16.70 -4.73 9.19
C ALA A 274 -16.08 -5.69 10.21
N LEU A 275 -16.36 -5.50 11.48
CA LEU A 275 -15.96 -6.43 12.54
C LEU A 275 -17.07 -7.46 12.72
N VAL A 276 -16.72 -8.72 12.65
CA VAL A 276 -17.65 -9.85 12.79
C VAL A 276 -17.09 -10.79 13.83
N ASP A 277 -17.90 -11.16 14.82
CA ASP A 277 -17.55 -12.08 15.89
C ASP A 277 -16.52 -11.53 16.89
N HIS A 278 -16.34 -10.24 16.92
CA HIS A 278 -15.58 -9.51 17.92
C HIS A 278 -15.90 -8.02 17.85
N ASN A 279 -15.78 -7.33 18.98
CA ASN A 279 -15.99 -5.89 19.10
C ASN A 279 -14.85 -5.19 19.88
N GLU A 280 -13.66 -5.77 19.87
CA GLU A 280 -12.46 -5.21 20.49
C GLU A 280 -11.33 -5.09 19.46
N LEU A 281 -10.66 -3.92 19.39
CA LEU A 281 -9.55 -3.68 18.44
C LEU A 281 -8.36 -4.62 18.68
N GLY A 282 -8.17 -5.11 19.91
CA GLY A 282 -7.12 -6.07 20.23
C GLY A 282 -7.28 -7.44 19.56
N GLN A 283 -8.50 -7.78 19.13
CA GLN A 283 -8.81 -9.02 18.42
C GLN A 283 -8.90 -8.80 16.89
N ALA A 284 -8.91 -7.53 16.45
CA ALA A 284 -9.02 -7.18 15.05
C ALA A 284 -7.69 -7.32 14.30
N VAL A 285 -7.77 -7.25 12.97
CA VAL A 285 -6.60 -7.22 12.11
C VAL A 285 -5.69 -6.02 12.41
N ASN A 286 -4.39 -6.19 12.26
CA ASN A 286 -3.43 -5.09 12.44
C ASN A 286 -3.82 -3.87 11.61
N GLY A 287 -3.76 -2.67 12.21
CA GLY A 287 -4.13 -1.43 11.55
C GLY A 287 -5.64 -1.12 11.58
N ALA A 288 -6.48 -1.95 12.20
CA ALA A 288 -7.93 -1.72 12.30
C ALA A 288 -8.29 -0.36 12.92
N SER A 289 -7.48 0.15 13.85
CA SER A 289 -7.65 1.47 14.47
C SER A 289 -7.35 2.66 13.55
N GLU A 290 -6.71 2.42 12.39
CA GLU A 290 -6.31 3.47 11.44
C GLU A 290 -7.19 3.50 10.18
N VAL A 291 -8.22 2.64 10.11
CA VAL A 291 -9.15 2.54 8.99
C VAL A 291 -10.59 2.73 9.45
N GLN A 292 -11.50 2.93 8.51
CA GLN A 292 -12.91 3.14 8.83
C GLN A 292 -13.60 1.82 9.17
N ILE A 293 -14.06 1.68 10.42
CA ILE A 293 -15.01 0.62 10.79
C ILE A 293 -16.40 1.08 10.33
N THR A 294 -17.09 0.25 9.54
CA THR A 294 -18.43 0.55 9.02
C THR A 294 -19.52 -0.16 9.78
N GLU A 295 -19.24 -1.34 10.30
CA GLU A 295 -20.23 -2.22 10.94
C GLU A 295 -19.56 -3.09 11.99
N ILE A 296 -20.32 -3.45 13.02
CA ILE A 296 -19.93 -4.46 14.02
C ILE A 296 -21.10 -5.39 14.23
N LEU A 297 -20.89 -6.69 14.03
CA LEU A 297 -21.83 -7.76 14.33
C LEU A 297 -21.19 -8.72 15.31
N ASP A 298 -21.77 -8.87 16.51
CA ASP A 298 -21.13 -9.65 17.57
C ASP A 298 -22.15 -10.20 18.56
N HIS A 299 -21.78 -11.27 19.27
CA HIS A 299 -22.56 -11.87 20.33
C HIS A 299 -21.82 -11.87 21.70
N HIS A 300 -20.57 -11.42 21.72
CA HIS A 300 -19.76 -11.37 22.93
C HIS A 300 -20.11 -10.15 23.82
N ARG A 301 -19.49 -10.07 24.98
CA ARG A 301 -19.54 -8.89 25.84
C ARG A 301 -19.06 -7.64 25.10
N LEU A 302 -19.61 -6.49 25.47
CA LEU A 302 -19.27 -5.23 24.84
C LEU A 302 -17.85 -4.78 25.22
N GLY A 303 -17.03 -4.52 24.21
CA GLY A 303 -15.78 -3.79 24.32
C GLY A 303 -16.00 -2.28 24.13
N ASN A 304 -14.92 -1.52 24.24
CA ASN A 304 -14.93 -0.07 24.01
C ASN A 304 -14.18 0.24 22.70
N ILE A 305 -14.92 0.34 21.58
CA ILE A 305 -14.38 0.78 20.29
C ILE A 305 -14.83 2.21 20.01
N PRO A 306 -13.94 3.21 20.03
CA PRO A 306 -14.25 4.54 19.54
C PRO A 306 -14.36 4.53 18.01
N THR A 307 -15.43 5.10 17.47
CA THR A 307 -15.64 5.30 16.04
C THR A 307 -15.77 6.79 15.73
N GLU A 308 -15.18 7.26 14.63
CA GLU A 308 -15.26 8.67 14.23
C GLU A 308 -16.65 9.08 13.72
N GLN A 309 -17.43 8.10 13.27
CA GLN A 309 -18.77 8.29 12.71
C GLN A 309 -19.74 7.27 13.29
N PRO A 310 -21.05 7.56 13.29
CA PRO A 310 -22.06 6.56 13.62
C PRO A 310 -21.97 5.36 12.69
N ILE A 311 -22.01 4.15 13.26
CA ILE A 311 -21.93 2.88 12.52
C ILE A 311 -23.12 1.99 12.87
N LEU A 312 -23.38 0.98 12.05
CA LEU A 312 -24.26 -0.11 12.41
C LEU A 312 -23.57 -0.99 13.45
N PHE A 313 -24.17 -1.12 14.64
CA PHE A 313 -23.67 -1.99 15.69
C PHE A 313 -24.78 -2.91 16.17
N ILE A 314 -24.65 -4.20 15.86
CA ILE A 314 -25.56 -5.26 16.28
C ILE A 314 -24.82 -6.15 17.25
N ASN A 315 -25.24 -6.14 18.53
CA ASN A 315 -24.79 -7.08 19.55
C ASN A 315 -26.02 -7.70 20.20
N ARG A 316 -26.05 -9.04 20.23
CA ARG A 316 -27.18 -9.80 20.77
C ARG A 316 -26.65 -10.96 21.62
N PRO A 317 -27.28 -11.22 22.79
CA PRO A 317 -26.93 -12.36 23.65
C PRO A 317 -27.49 -13.66 23.08
N VAL A 318 -26.90 -14.16 22.00
CA VAL A 318 -27.23 -15.38 21.26
C VAL A 318 -26.01 -16.30 21.23
N GLY A 319 -26.17 -17.54 20.82
CA GLY A 319 -25.13 -18.56 20.87
C GLY A 319 -24.00 -18.36 19.84
N SER A 320 -24.25 -17.61 18.75
CA SER A 320 -23.25 -17.41 17.68
C SER A 320 -23.52 -16.13 16.92
N THR A 321 -22.50 -15.48 16.38
CA THR A 321 -22.65 -14.41 15.41
C THR A 321 -23.33 -14.90 14.12
N CYS A 322 -23.14 -16.16 13.75
CA CYS A 322 -23.87 -16.78 12.64
C CYS A 322 -25.38 -16.81 12.90
N SER A 323 -25.83 -16.91 14.15
CA SER A 323 -27.26 -16.81 14.51
C SER A 323 -27.82 -15.43 14.21
N ILE A 324 -27.05 -14.37 14.49
CA ILE A 324 -27.44 -12.99 14.15
C ILE A 324 -27.60 -12.84 12.64
N VAL A 325 -26.65 -13.32 11.85
CA VAL A 325 -26.67 -13.23 10.39
C VAL A 325 -27.83 -14.03 9.81
N ALA A 326 -28.06 -15.27 10.28
CA ALA A 326 -29.16 -16.10 9.83
C ALA A 326 -30.53 -15.47 10.16
N ASP A 327 -30.68 -14.89 11.36
CA ASP A 327 -31.90 -14.19 11.75
C ASP A 327 -32.14 -12.91 10.92
N LEU A 328 -31.08 -12.20 10.52
CA LEU A 328 -31.19 -11.08 9.58
C LEU A 328 -31.70 -11.55 8.22
N PHE A 329 -31.21 -12.65 7.67
CA PHE A 329 -31.76 -13.24 6.45
C PHE A 329 -33.25 -13.55 6.58
N LYS A 330 -33.64 -14.23 7.67
CA LYS A 330 -35.04 -14.62 7.95
C LYS A 330 -35.96 -13.39 8.12
N THR A 331 -35.53 -12.39 8.88
CA THR A 331 -36.25 -11.16 9.16
C THR A 331 -36.46 -10.34 7.89
N HIS A 332 -35.46 -10.25 7.01
CA HIS A 332 -35.56 -9.57 5.73
C HIS A 332 -36.19 -10.41 4.62
N LYS A 333 -36.67 -11.62 4.94
CA LYS A 333 -37.28 -12.57 3.99
C LYS A 333 -36.36 -12.90 2.83
N LEU A 334 -35.06 -12.99 3.09
CA LEU A 334 -34.06 -13.42 2.15
C LEU A 334 -33.71 -14.88 2.41
N THR A 335 -33.52 -15.66 1.35
CA THR A 335 -33.07 -17.05 1.43
C THR A 335 -31.60 -17.08 1.07
N PRO A 336 -30.71 -17.57 1.96
CA PRO A 336 -29.30 -17.71 1.63
C PRO A 336 -29.09 -18.79 0.56
N GLU A 337 -27.97 -18.71 -0.15
CA GLU A 337 -27.53 -19.80 -1.02
C GLU A 337 -27.23 -21.06 -0.17
N PRO A 338 -27.39 -22.29 -0.72
CA PRO A 338 -27.20 -23.54 0.05
C PRO A 338 -25.84 -23.65 0.74
N ASN A 339 -24.77 -23.20 0.08
CA ASN A 339 -23.42 -23.18 0.66
C ASN A 339 -23.31 -22.20 1.83
N ILE A 340 -23.91 -21.02 1.72
CA ILE A 340 -23.92 -20.02 2.80
C ILE A 340 -24.77 -20.50 3.97
N ALA A 341 -25.93 -21.11 3.70
CA ALA A 341 -26.75 -21.75 4.73
C ALA A 341 -25.96 -22.79 5.51
N GLY A 342 -25.23 -23.66 4.81
CA GLY A 342 -24.40 -24.67 5.45
C GLY A 342 -23.24 -24.10 6.27
N ILE A 343 -22.59 -23.05 5.81
CA ILE A 343 -21.52 -22.37 6.58
C ILE A 343 -22.10 -21.68 7.83
N MET A 344 -23.26 -21.03 7.73
CA MET A 344 -23.91 -20.46 8.91
C MET A 344 -24.31 -21.54 9.93
N MET A 345 -24.86 -22.67 9.46
CA MET A 345 -25.12 -23.83 10.34
C MET A 345 -23.84 -24.30 11.04
N ALA A 346 -22.74 -24.44 10.30
CA ALA A 346 -21.47 -24.85 10.87
C ALA A 346 -20.97 -23.90 11.96
N GLY A 347 -21.12 -22.55 11.75
CA GLY A 347 -20.80 -21.56 12.78
C GLY A 347 -21.67 -21.72 14.03
N ILE A 348 -22.99 -21.84 13.85
CA ILE A 348 -23.94 -22.08 14.98
C ILE A 348 -23.57 -23.34 15.73
N ILE A 349 -23.35 -24.47 15.03
CA ILE A 349 -23.00 -25.76 15.62
C ILE A 349 -21.68 -25.66 16.39
N SER A 350 -20.68 -24.99 15.82
CA SER A 350 -19.37 -24.81 16.46
C SER A 350 -19.46 -24.07 17.78
N ASP A 351 -20.12 -22.91 17.80
CA ASP A 351 -20.14 -22.03 18.97
C ASP A 351 -21.10 -22.54 20.06
N THR A 352 -22.13 -23.28 19.67
CA THR A 352 -23.13 -23.83 20.58
C THR A 352 -22.91 -25.30 20.93
N LEU A 353 -21.88 -25.94 20.40
CA LEU A 353 -21.61 -27.37 20.54
C LEU A 353 -22.87 -28.22 20.24
N LEU A 354 -23.47 -27.97 19.07
CA LEU A 354 -24.75 -28.56 18.69
C LEU A 354 -25.85 -28.36 19.77
N LEU A 355 -26.01 -27.09 20.22
CA LEU A 355 -26.99 -26.66 21.23
C LEU A 355 -26.71 -27.14 22.68
N ASN A 356 -25.56 -27.74 22.95
CA ASN A 356 -25.19 -28.22 24.30
C ASN A 356 -24.45 -27.16 25.14
N SER A 357 -23.99 -26.06 24.53
CA SER A 357 -23.32 -24.98 25.25
C SER A 357 -24.32 -24.19 26.13
N PRO A 358 -23.90 -23.72 27.32
CA PRO A 358 -24.69 -22.82 28.14
C PRO A 358 -25.08 -21.50 27.46
N THR A 359 -24.38 -21.13 26.39
CA THR A 359 -24.66 -19.92 25.58
C THR A 359 -25.74 -20.14 24.53
N ALA A 360 -26.14 -21.40 24.27
CA ALA A 360 -27.20 -21.70 23.32
C ALA A 360 -28.54 -21.17 23.79
N THR A 361 -29.32 -20.59 22.88
CA THR A 361 -30.68 -20.09 23.12
C THR A 361 -31.69 -20.84 22.24
N PRO A 362 -33.00 -20.73 22.49
CA PRO A 362 -33.99 -21.35 21.60
C PRO A 362 -33.91 -20.90 20.14
N LEU A 363 -33.36 -19.70 19.88
CA LEU A 363 -33.20 -19.15 18.53
C LEU A 363 -32.32 -20.03 17.65
N GLU A 364 -31.22 -20.57 18.20
CA GLU A 364 -30.30 -21.41 17.44
C GLU A 364 -30.99 -22.68 16.92
N GLY A 365 -31.81 -23.31 17.75
CA GLY A 365 -32.60 -24.47 17.33
C GLY A 365 -33.52 -24.12 16.15
N GLU A 366 -34.29 -23.03 16.26
CA GLU A 366 -35.17 -22.57 15.18
C GLU A 366 -34.41 -22.20 13.88
N LEU A 367 -33.19 -21.69 14.01
CA LEU A 367 -32.38 -21.33 12.86
C LEU A 367 -31.75 -22.56 12.20
N LEU A 368 -31.31 -23.54 12.97
CA LEU A 368 -30.81 -24.82 12.44
C LEU A 368 -31.93 -25.55 11.67
N ASP A 369 -33.14 -25.62 12.23
CA ASP A 369 -34.32 -26.22 11.56
C ASP A 369 -34.65 -25.50 10.24
N TRP A 370 -34.51 -24.18 10.20
CA TRP A 370 -34.72 -23.38 8.99
C TRP A 370 -33.63 -23.52 7.94
N LEU A 371 -32.36 -23.58 8.36
CA LEU A 371 -31.20 -23.65 7.46
C LEU A 371 -30.98 -25.05 6.91
N SER A 372 -31.28 -26.12 7.68
CA SER A 372 -31.05 -27.54 7.32
C SER A 372 -31.62 -27.90 5.95
N PRO A 373 -32.90 -27.66 5.63
CA PRO A 373 -33.47 -27.97 4.31
C PRO A 373 -32.83 -27.14 3.18
N ILE A 374 -32.36 -25.92 3.45
CA ILE A 374 -31.68 -25.06 2.48
C ILE A 374 -30.27 -25.58 2.18
N ALA A 375 -29.55 -25.97 3.23
CA ALA A 375 -28.18 -26.52 3.14
C ALA A 375 -28.12 -27.95 2.62
N GLY A 376 -29.27 -28.69 2.73
CA GLY A 376 -29.38 -30.09 2.32
C GLY A 376 -28.59 -31.06 3.20
N ILE A 377 -28.49 -30.76 4.49
CA ILE A 377 -27.82 -31.61 5.48
C ILE A 377 -28.44 -31.39 6.86
N GLU A 378 -28.59 -32.48 7.63
CA GLU A 378 -29.07 -32.40 9.00
C GLU A 378 -27.97 -31.89 9.95
N PRO A 379 -28.34 -31.13 11.01
CA PRO A 379 -27.37 -30.52 11.94
C PRO A 379 -26.43 -31.55 12.58
N GLU A 380 -26.95 -32.73 12.98
CA GLU A 380 -26.18 -33.79 13.60
C GLU A 380 -25.13 -34.35 12.63
N ALA A 381 -25.50 -34.57 11.36
CA ALA A 381 -24.61 -35.08 10.34
C ALA A 381 -23.49 -34.07 10.02
N LEU A 382 -23.79 -32.77 10.02
CA LEU A 382 -22.80 -31.72 9.86
C LEU A 382 -21.86 -31.64 11.07
N ALA A 383 -22.41 -31.75 12.28
CA ALA A 383 -21.63 -31.79 13.52
C ALA A 383 -20.63 -32.94 13.52
N ASP A 384 -21.06 -34.16 13.12
CA ASP A 384 -20.17 -35.34 13.04
C ASP A 384 -19.00 -35.11 12.06
N ILE A 385 -19.26 -34.53 10.88
CA ILE A 385 -18.22 -34.16 9.92
C ILE A 385 -17.22 -33.18 10.55
N MET A 386 -17.71 -32.12 11.20
CA MET A 386 -16.90 -31.06 11.77
C MET A 386 -16.03 -31.54 12.92
N PHE A 387 -16.63 -32.28 13.84
CA PHE A 387 -15.93 -32.74 15.06
C PHE A 387 -14.97 -33.87 14.74
N THR A 388 -15.32 -34.77 13.83
CA THR A 388 -14.40 -35.82 13.35
C THR A 388 -13.19 -35.20 12.66
N ALA A 389 -13.39 -34.21 11.80
CA ALA A 389 -12.28 -33.49 11.14
C ALA A 389 -11.38 -32.74 12.14
N GLY A 390 -11.94 -32.27 13.25
CA GLY A 390 -11.21 -31.55 14.31
C GLY A 390 -10.56 -32.47 15.37
N SER A 391 -10.87 -33.74 15.39
CA SER A 391 -10.35 -34.67 16.40
C SER A 391 -8.86 -34.96 16.19
N VAL A 392 -8.05 -34.67 17.20
CA VAL A 392 -6.61 -35.00 17.20
C VAL A 392 -6.40 -36.51 17.29
N VAL A 393 -7.26 -37.20 18.04
CA VAL A 393 -7.20 -38.65 18.24
C VAL A 393 -7.38 -39.42 16.93
N ILE A 394 -8.29 -38.98 16.06
CA ILE A 394 -8.56 -39.64 14.78
C ILE A 394 -7.54 -39.26 13.70
N ASN A 395 -7.14 -38.02 13.65
CA ASN A 395 -6.37 -37.48 12.53
C ASN A 395 -4.84 -37.59 12.71
N SER A 396 -4.39 -38.07 13.89
CA SER A 396 -2.96 -38.23 14.19
C SER A 396 -2.63 -39.67 14.62
N LYS A 397 -1.39 -40.07 14.40
CA LYS A 397 -0.92 -41.34 14.96
C LYS A 397 -0.87 -41.25 16.49
N PRO A 398 -1.10 -42.34 17.26
CA PRO A 398 -1.08 -42.31 18.72
C PRO A 398 0.19 -41.68 19.32
N ALA A 399 1.36 -41.91 18.73
CA ALA A 399 2.60 -41.28 19.16
C ALA A 399 2.64 -39.75 18.93
N GLU A 400 2.00 -39.27 17.87
CA GLU A 400 1.88 -37.83 17.55
C GLU A 400 0.87 -37.18 18.49
N VAL A 401 -0.22 -37.86 18.84
CA VAL A 401 -1.18 -37.38 19.86
C VAL A 401 -0.49 -37.12 21.19
N ILE A 402 0.36 -38.06 21.65
CA ILE A 402 1.10 -37.93 22.91
C ILE A 402 2.07 -36.74 22.87
N SER A 403 2.66 -36.43 21.71
CA SER A 403 3.67 -35.38 21.58
C SER A 403 3.12 -34.02 21.13
N SER A 404 1.83 -33.89 20.79
CA SER A 404 1.25 -32.66 20.19
C SER A 404 1.29 -31.44 21.12
N ASP A 405 0.95 -31.62 22.41
CA ASP A 405 1.12 -30.62 23.47
C ASP A 405 1.67 -31.34 24.71
N CYS A 406 2.95 -31.69 24.63
CA CYS A 406 3.65 -32.40 25.67
C CYS A 406 4.71 -31.55 26.32
N LYS A 407 4.67 -31.42 27.64
CA LYS A 407 5.68 -30.72 28.44
C LYS A 407 6.41 -31.73 29.34
N ILE A 408 7.73 -31.67 29.36
CA ILE A 408 8.58 -32.42 30.25
C ILE A 408 8.99 -31.53 31.41
N TYR A 409 8.90 -32.07 32.62
CA TYR A 409 9.23 -31.39 33.87
C TYR A 409 10.35 -32.14 34.56
N ASP A 410 11.30 -31.43 35.12
CA ASP A 410 12.40 -31.90 35.94
C ASP A 410 12.26 -31.28 37.35
N GLU A 411 11.81 -32.11 38.33
CA GLU A 411 11.63 -31.67 39.71
C GLU A 411 12.42 -32.56 40.67
N GLY A 412 13.57 -32.10 41.10
CA GLY A 412 14.49 -32.86 41.94
C GLY A 412 15.04 -34.12 41.21
N GLU A 413 14.74 -35.30 41.71
CA GLU A 413 15.12 -36.57 41.07
C GLU A 413 14.02 -37.12 40.12
N LEU A 414 12.89 -36.40 40.00
CA LEU A 414 11.75 -36.85 39.21
C LEU A 414 11.73 -36.12 37.85
N ARG A 415 11.78 -36.91 36.80
CA ARG A 415 11.56 -36.44 35.43
C ARG A 415 10.28 -37.03 34.89
N PHE A 416 9.33 -36.21 34.47
CA PHE A 416 8.03 -36.65 34.01
C PHE A 416 7.47 -35.79 32.88
N SER A 417 6.44 -36.30 32.20
CA SER A 417 5.74 -35.54 31.17
C SER A 417 4.24 -35.43 31.43
N VAL A 418 3.68 -34.32 30.97
CA VAL A 418 2.23 -34.12 30.88
C VAL A 418 1.90 -33.69 29.46
N SER A 419 1.08 -34.46 28.78
CA SER A 419 0.50 -34.17 27.49
C SER A 419 -0.95 -33.78 27.66
N GLN A 420 -1.44 -32.85 26.85
CA GLN A 420 -2.84 -32.43 26.87
C GLN A 420 -3.43 -32.45 25.46
N ILE A 421 -4.65 -32.94 25.33
CA ILE A 421 -5.47 -32.87 24.13
C ILE A 421 -6.90 -32.47 24.49
N GLU A 422 -7.55 -31.79 23.55
CA GLU A 422 -8.96 -31.38 23.67
C GLU A 422 -9.77 -32.13 22.63
N GLU A 423 -10.85 -32.76 23.05
CA GLU A 423 -11.77 -33.54 22.21
C GLU A 423 -13.22 -33.10 22.48
N LEU A 424 -14.13 -33.40 21.58
CA LEU A 424 -15.55 -33.20 21.79
C LEU A 424 -16.19 -34.53 22.20
N GLY A 425 -16.48 -34.69 23.48
CA GLY A 425 -16.85 -35.97 24.08
C GLY A 425 -15.67 -36.93 24.13
N PHE A 426 -15.89 -38.10 24.80
CA PHE A 426 -14.84 -39.09 24.98
C PHE A 426 -14.97 -40.29 24.02
N ASP A 427 -15.97 -40.34 23.12
CA ASP A 427 -16.23 -41.51 22.27
C ASP A 427 -15.02 -41.89 21.43
N LYS A 428 -14.36 -40.92 20.79
CA LYS A 428 -13.19 -41.13 19.96
C LYS A 428 -11.97 -41.55 20.76
N PHE A 429 -11.84 -41.06 21.99
CA PHE A 429 -10.83 -41.52 22.92
C PHE A 429 -11.05 -43.01 23.29
N TRP A 430 -12.28 -43.40 23.64
CA TRP A 430 -12.59 -44.80 24.02
C TRP A 430 -12.35 -45.78 22.87
N GLU A 431 -12.62 -45.41 21.62
CA GLU A 431 -12.30 -46.20 20.43
C GLU A 431 -10.79 -46.45 20.27
N ASN A 432 -9.94 -45.55 20.81
CA ASN A 432 -8.48 -45.58 20.66
C ASN A 432 -7.70 -45.77 21.99
N GLU A 433 -8.38 -46.03 23.08
CA GLU A 433 -7.84 -46.14 24.45
C GLU A 433 -6.56 -47.00 24.52
N ASP A 434 -6.63 -48.22 24.02
CA ASP A 434 -5.51 -49.15 24.04
C ASP A 434 -4.28 -48.65 23.25
N ALA A 435 -4.51 -48.04 22.09
CA ALA A 435 -3.45 -47.52 21.24
C ALA A 435 -2.75 -46.32 21.87
N LEU A 436 -3.52 -45.41 22.48
CA LEU A 436 -3.01 -44.22 23.19
C LEU A 436 -2.26 -44.64 24.48
N GLY A 437 -2.79 -45.57 25.25
CA GLY A 437 -2.13 -46.07 26.45
C GLY A 437 -0.76 -46.71 26.13
N LYS A 438 -0.69 -47.55 25.08
CA LYS A 438 0.58 -48.13 24.60
C LYS A 438 1.57 -47.06 24.08
N ALA A 439 1.06 -46.05 23.38
CA ALA A 439 1.89 -44.94 22.90
C ALA A 439 2.46 -44.12 24.06
N LEU A 440 1.65 -43.85 25.09
CA LEU A 440 2.08 -43.11 26.29
C LEU A 440 3.16 -43.88 27.06
N GLU A 441 3.00 -45.20 27.20
CA GLU A 441 4.00 -46.07 27.84
C GLU A 441 5.31 -46.08 27.00
N ALA A 442 5.21 -46.27 25.69
CA ALA A 442 6.37 -46.23 24.80
C ALA A 442 7.12 -44.89 24.87
N TYR A 443 6.37 -43.78 24.93
CA TYR A 443 6.94 -42.45 25.10
C TYR A 443 7.68 -42.32 26.43
N ARG A 444 7.05 -42.71 27.55
CA ARG A 444 7.65 -42.70 28.88
C ARG A 444 8.98 -43.46 28.92
N LEU A 445 9.01 -44.66 28.35
CA LEU A 445 10.21 -45.54 28.32
C LEU A 445 11.30 -44.93 27.43
N LYS A 446 10.93 -44.42 26.28
CA LYS A 446 11.88 -43.80 25.32
C LYS A 446 12.58 -42.55 25.89
N GLU A 447 11.83 -41.71 26.60
CA GLU A 447 12.34 -40.46 27.18
C GLU A 447 12.89 -40.65 28.62
N GLU A 448 12.94 -41.89 29.11
CA GLU A 448 13.43 -42.27 30.45
C GLU A 448 12.71 -41.51 31.58
N LEU A 449 11.37 -41.37 31.45
CA LEU A 449 10.55 -40.64 32.42
C LEU A 449 10.09 -41.52 33.56
N PHE A 450 9.98 -40.96 34.77
CA PHE A 450 9.46 -41.64 35.93
C PHE A 450 7.96 -41.97 35.77
N PHE A 451 7.20 -40.98 35.24
CA PHE A 451 5.82 -41.17 34.79
C PHE A 451 5.50 -40.28 33.58
N SER A 452 4.41 -40.61 32.90
CA SER A 452 3.88 -39.80 31.80
C SER A 452 2.35 -39.78 31.90
N PHE A 453 1.78 -38.57 31.77
CA PHE A 453 0.35 -38.34 31.80
C PHE A 453 -0.15 -37.84 30.45
N LEU A 454 -1.35 -38.30 30.07
CA LEU A 454 -2.13 -37.71 28.98
C LEU A 454 -3.46 -37.24 29.55
N LEU A 455 -3.69 -35.95 29.52
CA LEU A 455 -4.96 -35.32 29.88
C LEU A 455 -5.80 -35.16 28.60
N VAL A 456 -6.97 -35.79 28.60
CA VAL A 456 -7.97 -35.69 27.52
C VAL A 456 -9.14 -34.90 28.07
N THR A 457 -9.32 -33.66 27.62
CA THR A 457 -10.38 -32.78 28.11
C THR A 457 -11.53 -32.76 27.12
N ASP A 458 -12.73 -33.03 27.59
CA ASP A 458 -13.96 -32.80 26.83
C ASP A 458 -14.33 -31.32 26.95
N ILE A 459 -14.24 -30.62 25.84
CA ILE A 459 -14.56 -29.18 25.77
C ILE A 459 -16.05 -28.88 25.99
N ASN A 460 -16.92 -29.90 25.93
CA ASN A 460 -18.35 -29.76 26.17
C ASN A 460 -18.74 -29.84 27.63
N SER A 461 -18.28 -30.87 28.32
CA SER A 461 -18.59 -31.08 29.75
C SER A 461 -17.62 -30.38 30.70
N HIS A 462 -16.45 -29.97 30.23
CA HIS A 462 -15.31 -29.55 31.04
C HIS A 462 -14.80 -30.65 31.98
N ASP A 463 -15.11 -31.91 31.69
CA ASP A 463 -14.54 -33.03 32.38
C ASP A 463 -13.26 -33.47 31.65
N SER A 464 -12.36 -34.09 32.39
CA SER A 464 -11.11 -34.60 31.82
C SER A 464 -10.87 -36.05 32.21
N LEU A 465 -10.24 -36.79 31.32
CA LEU A 465 -9.70 -38.14 31.58
C LEU A 465 -8.19 -38.01 31.71
N LEU A 466 -7.65 -38.56 32.79
CA LEU A 466 -6.20 -38.65 32.98
C LEU A 466 -5.74 -40.10 32.71
N VAL A 467 -5.03 -40.29 31.61
CA VAL A 467 -4.37 -41.56 31.27
C VAL A 467 -2.98 -41.53 31.88
N VAL A 468 -2.67 -42.61 32.63
CA VAL A 468 -1.45 -42.67 33.45
C VAL A 468 -0.54 -43.80 33.00
N SER A 469 0.70 -43.49 32.65
CA SER A 469 1.80 -44.45 32.52
C SER A 469 2.81 -44.19 33.64
N ALA A 470 2.79 -45.06 34.67
CA ALA A 470 3.62 -44.98 35.87
C ALA A 470 3.78 -46.34 36.55
N ASN A 471 4.63 -46.42 37.57
CA ASN A 471 4.74 -47.57 38.45
C ASN A 471 3.53 -47.68 39.41
N ASP A 472 3.36 -48.84 40.07
CA ASP A 472 2.19 -49.10 40.91
C ASP A 472 2.12 -48.20 42.14
N GLU A 473 3.27 -47.77 42.70
CA GLU A 473 3.33 -46.85 43.86
C GLU A 473 2.73 -45.49 43.56
N LEU A 474 3.09 -44.93 42.40
CA LEU A 474 2.55 -43.63 41.98
C LEU A 474 1.05 -43.73 41.65
N ARG A 475 0.64 -44.80 40.96
CA ARG A 475 -0.78 -45.03 40.67
C ARG A 475 -1.62 -45.10 41.95
N ALA A 476 -1.13 -45.77 42.98
CA ALA A 476 -1.81 -45.86 44.26
C ALA A 476 -1.90 -44.52 45.02
N SER A 477 -1.08 -43.56 44.64
CA SER A 477 -1.10 -42.18 45.24
C SER A 477 -2.07 -41.23 44.58
N ILE A 478 -2.65 -41.61 43.45
CA ILE A 478 -3.61 -40.73 42.69
C ILE A 478 -4.98 -40.85 43.34
N ASN A 479 -5.50 -39.73 43.86
CA ASN A 479 -6.77 -39.63 44.59
C ASN A 479 -7.98 -39.24 43.73
N TYR A 480 -7.92 -39.49 42.41
CA TYR A 480 -9.07 -39.31 41.53
C TYR A 480 -9.83 -40.62 41.31
N PRO A 481 -11.14 -40.55 41.03
CA PRO A 481 -11.93 -41.75 40.71
C PRO A 481 -11.29 -42.52 39.55
N GLN A 482 -10.95 -43.80 39.79
CA GLN A 482 -10.38 -44.68 38.77
C GLN A 482 -11.49 -45.43 38.06
N ARG A 483 -11.42 -45.51 36.72
CA ARG A 483 -12.38 -46.25 35.93
C ARG A 483 -12.02 -47.72 35.87
N GLY A 484 -12.66 -48.51 36.75
CA GLY A 484 -12.42 -49.96 36.85
C GLY A 484 -10.98 -50.31 37.28
N GLN A 485 -10.31 -51.19 36.53
CA GLN A 485 -8.89 -51.53 36.72
C GLN A 485 -7.97 -50.90 35.67
N SER A 486 -8.48 -49.91 34.94
CA SER A 486 -7.72 -49.23 33.89
C SER A 486 -6.74 -48.19 34.48
N ASN A 487 -5.83 -47.71 33.64
CA ASN A 487 -4.91 -46.65 34.01
C ASN A 487 -5.52 -45.25 33.78
N ILE A 488 -6.84 -45.13 33.85
CA ILE A 488 -7.60 -43.91 33.51
C ILE A 488 -8.35 -43.44 34.75
N TYR A 489 -8.24 -42.16 35.02
CA TYR A 489 -8.88 -41.49 36.14
C TYR A 489 -9.81 -40.39 35.60
N GLU A 490 -10.94 -40.20 36.28
CA GLU A 490 -11.94 -39.19 35.89
C GLU A 490 -11.75 -37.93 36.73
N LEU A 491 -11.64 -36.79 36.05
CA LEU A 491 -11.45 -35.47 36.65
C LEU A 491 -12.64 -34.59 36.24
N SER A 492 -13.58 -34.39 37.17
CA SER A 492 -14.77 -33.58 36.89
C SER A 492 -14.55 -32.10 37.20
N GLY A 493 -14.87 -31.23 36.23
CA GLY A 493 -14.85 -29.78 36.40
C GLY A 493 -13.45 -29.15 36.52
N ILE A 494 -12.45 -29.78 35.89
CA ILE A 494 -11.05 -29.29 35.90
C ILE A 494 -10.64 -28.81 34.50
#